data_367a79a2b3115f1ee4301313bd80df26
#
_entry.id   367a79a2b3115f1ee4301313bd80df26
#
_cell.length_a   1.000
_cell.length_b   1.000
_cell.length_c   1.000
_cell.angle_alpha   90.00
_cell.angle_beta   90.00
_cell.angle_gamma   90.00
#
_symmetry.space_group_name_H-M   'P 1'
#
loop_
_entity.id
_entity.type
_entity.pdbx_description
1 polymer ?
#
loop_
_entity_poly.entity_id
_entity_poly.type
_entity_poly.pdbx_seq_one_letter_code
_entity_poly.pdbx_strand_id
1 'polypeptide(L)'
;MKYYLASDDLYIEIKASVFNQIKLQAEGEYPNENGGMLAGRYSADRHTVYIEKVVVPVEKLTGRTTFMRKTNGLEKVWEQLSQEGLRYVGEWHSHPNGSTQYSGSDLAAMIDIEKEVAIENPILMIVGVRGCRLSALTFYCYKNNRLLEYKKMIDLRELFNGLQTQMLASFNVDRVFIEHPGSKGDATEQRWIDFLRT
;
A
#
# COMPACT_ATOMS: atom_id res chain seq x y z
N MET A 1 -3.41 6.80 -1.65
CA MET A 1 -2.26 6.72 -0.72
C MET A 1 -1.00 7.05 -1.48
N LYS A 2 -0.07 7.78 -0.83
CA LYS A 2 1.18 8.23 -1.46
C LYS A 2 2.40 7.69 -0.72
N TYR A 3 3.44 7.35 -1.47
CA TYR A 3 4.72 6.87 -0.95
C TYR A 3 5.85 7.56 -1.70
N TYR A 4 7.02 7.68 -1.09
CA TYR A 4 8.19 8.32 -1.69
C TYR A 4 9.49 7.55 -1.38
N LEU A 5 10.42 7.61 -2.29
CA LEU A 5 11.78 7.12 -2.19
C LEU A 5 12.73 8.31 -2.32
N ALA A 6 13.19 8.83 -1.18
CA ALA A 6 13.93 10.08 -1.11
C ALA A 6 15.29 10.04 -1.83
N SER A 7 15.95 8.87 -1.87
CA SER A 7 17.26 8.72 -2.53
C SER A 7 17.20 8.94 -4.04
N ASP A 8 16.04 8.77 -4.66
CA ASP A 8 15.86 8.77 -6.12
C ASP A 8 14.78 9.73 -6.61
N ASP A 9 14.18 10.49 -5.70
CA ASP A 9 13.06 11.40 -5.96
C ASP A 9 11.89 10.72 -6.71
N LEU A 10 11.57 9.48 -6.30
CA LEU A 10 10.51 8.67 -6.89
C LEU A 10 9.30 8.60 -5.98
N TYR A 11 8.12 8.60 -6.59
CA TYR A 11 6.85 8.60 -5.89
C TYR A 11 5.92 7.50 -6.40
N ILE A 12 5.08 6.99 -5.52
CA ILE A 12 3.97 6.09 -5.86
C ILE A 12 2.68 6.70 -5.36
N GLU A 13 1.67 6.72 -6.23
CA GLU A 13 0.28 6.96 -5.87
C GLU A 13 -0.56 5.74 -6.22
N ILE A 14 -1.24 5.15 -5.23
CA ILE A 14 -2.17 4.05 -5.44
C ILE A 14 -3.60 4.49 -5.14
N LYS A 15 -4.54 4.18 -6.06
CA LYS A 15 -5.97 4.42 -5.85
C LYS A 15 -6.50 3.57 -4.70
N ALA A 16 -7.40 4.13 -3.90
CA ALA A 16 -8.03 3.40 -2.78
C ALA A 16 -8.78 2.15 -3.23
N SER A 17 -9.44 2.20 -4.40
CA SER A 17 -10.14 1.04 -4.99
C SER A 17 -9.18 -0.10 -5.32
N VAL A 18 -8.01 0.21 -5.88
CA VAL A 18 -6.95 -0.78 -6.20
C VAL A 18 -6.41 -1.42 -4.93
N PHE A 19 -6.10 -0.61 -3.93
CA PHE A 19 -5.64 -1.11 -2.63
C PHE A 19 -6.68 -2.03 -1.97
N ASN A 20 -7.97 -1.64 -1.98
CA ASN A 20 -9.03 -2.47 -1.43
C ASN A 20 -9.19 -3.79 -2.18
N GLN A 21 -9.02 -3.79 -3.50
CA GLN A 21 -9.04 -5.01 -4.30
C GLN A 21 -7.88 -5.95 -3.92
N ILE A 22 -6.65 -5.43 -3.79
CA ILE A 22 -5.48 -6.20 -3.36
C ILE A 22 -5.70 -6.75 -1.95
N LYS A 23 -6.19 -5.92 -1.03
CA LYS A 23 -6.51 -6.33 0.34
C LYS A 23 -7.47 -7.53 0.36
N LEU A 24 -8.60 -7.43 -0.34
CA LEU A 24 -9.59 -8.51 -0.39
C LEU A 24 -9.01 -9.81 -0.96
N GLN A 25 -8.19 -9.71 -2.01
CA GLN A 25 -7.53 -10.88 -2.61
C GLN A 25 -6.49 -11.52 -1.68
N ALA A 26 -5.69 -10.70 -0.99
CA ALA A 26 -4.69 -11.18 -0.06
C ALA A 26 -5.33 -11.83 1.19
N GLU A 27 -6.38 -11.22 1.74
CA GLU A 27 -7.11 -11.75 2.89
C GLU A 27 -7.88 -13.03 2.55
N GLY A 28 -8.47 -13.09 1.34
CA GLY A 28 -9.26 -14.24 0.89
C GLY A 28 -8.45 -15.51 0.60
N GLU A 29 -7.18 -15.38 0.25
CA GLU A 29 -6.30 -16.53 -0.05
C GLU A 29 -5.55 -17.06 1.18
N TYR A 30 -5.62 -16.32 2.32
CA TYR A 30 -4.97 -16.76 3.55
C TYR A 30 -5.37 -18.21 3.93
N PRO A 31 -4.47 -19.10 4.32
CA PRO A 31 -3.08 -18.88 4.71
C PRO A 31 -2.03 -19.04 3.59
N ASN A 32 -2.43 -18.96 2.34
CA ASN A 32 -1.52 -19.04 1.20
C ASN A 32 -1.11 -17.64 0.72
N GLU A 33 0.02 -17.56 0.04
CA GLU A 33 0.43 -16.38 -0.69
C GLU A 33 -0.49 -16.16 -1.90
N ASN A 34 -0.76 -14.92 -2.21
CA ASN A 34 -1.46 -14.49 -3.40
C ASN A 34 -0.72 -13.32 -4.04
N GLY A 35 -0.95 -13.09 -5.31
CA GLY A 35 -0.27 -12.00 -5.99
C GLY A 35 -0.82 -11.73 -7.38
N GLY A 36 -0.20 -10.76 -8.05
CA GLY A 36 -0.58 -10.35 -9.38
C GLY A 36 0.27 -9.20 -9.88
N MET A 37 -0.13 -8.65 -11.01
CA MET A 37 0.56 -7.56 -11.66
C MET A 37 -0.13 -6.24 -11.38
N LEU A 38 0.65 -5.17 -11.34
CA LEU A 38 0.19 -3.80 -11.19
C LEU A 38 0.20 -3.11 -12.55
N ALA A 39 -0.91 -2.48 -12.89
CA ALA A 39 -1.05 -1.66 -14.09
C ALA A 39 -1.26 -0.20 -13.71
N GLY A 40 -0.59 0.69 -14.45
CA GLY A 40 -0.60 2.11 -14.14
C GLY A 40 0.04 2.96 -15.23
N ARG A 41 0.29 4.21 -14.89
CA ARG A 41 0.97 5.17 -15.76
C ARG A 41 2.04 5.93 -15.00
N TYR A 42 2.97 6.51 -15.72
CA TYR A 42 3.98 7.42 -15.17
C TYR A 42 3.55 8.87 -15.38
N SER A 43 3.99 9.76 -14.48
CA SER A 43 3.99 11.20 -14.73
C SER A 43 4.85 11.54 -15.94
N ALA A 44 4.70 12.75 -16.48
CA ALA A 44 5.46 13.20 -17.66
C ALA A 44 6.98 13.22 -17.40
N ASP A 45 7.40 13.57 -16.19
CA ASP A 45 8.78 13.57 -15.73
C ASP A 45 9.30 12.18 -15.27
N ARG A 46 8.41 11.16 -15.29
CA ARG A 46 8.67 9.78 -14.83
C ARG A 46 9.03 9.61 -13.34
N HIS A 47 8.87 10.63 -12.53
CA HIS A 47 9.14 10.56 -11.10
C HIS A 47 8.00 9.92 -10.31
N THR A 48 6.75 9.98 -10.79
CA THR A 48 5.59 9.41 -10.12
C THR A 48 4.99 8.26 -10.91
N VAL A 49 4.74 7.13 -10.21
CA VAL A 49 3.96 6.02 -10.72
C VAL A 49 2.56 6.05 -10.12
N TYR A 50 1.54 6.10 -10.97
CA TYR A 50 0.13 6.01 -10.59
C TYR A 50 -0.34 4.57 -10.78
N ILE A 51 -0.57 3.82 -9.70
CA ILE A 51 -1.10 2.46 -9.74
C ILE A 51 -2.63 2.53 -9.80
N GLU A 52 -3.19 2.10 -10.92
CA GLU A 52 -4.59 2.32 -11.26
C GLU A 52 -5.43 1.07 -11.38
N LYS A 53 -4.81 -0.08 -11.70
CA LYS A 53 -5.48 -1.38 -11.79
C LYS A 53 -4.58 -2.52 -11.31
N VAL A 54 -5.23 -3.62 -10.94
CA VAL A 54 -4.61 -4.92 -10.66
C VAL A 54 -4.97 -5.88 -11.76
N VAL A 55 -3.98 -6.60 -12.26
CA VAL A 55 -4.17 -7.72 -13.20
C VAL A 55 -3.93 -9.02 -12.43
N VAL A 56 -4.96 -9.84 -12.35
CA VAL A 56 -4.91 -11.14 -11.67
C VAL A 56 -4.64 -12.22 -12.71
N PRO A 57 -3.60 -13.04 -12.52
CA PRO A 57 -3.33 -14.17 -13.39
C PRO A 57 -4.50 -15.17 -13.40
N VAL A 58 -4.86 -15.68 -14.57
CA VAL A 58 -5.91 -16.71 -14.70
C VAL A 58 -5.44 -18.02 -14.09
N GLU A 59 -4.15 -18.35 -14.29
CA GLU A 59 -3.51 -19.53 -13.70
C GLU A 59 -2.45 -19.08 -12.71
N LYS A 60 -2.56 -19.54 -11.47
CA LYS A 60 -1.60 -19.29 -10.41
C LYS A 60 -1.40 -20.56 -9.58
N LEU A 61 -0.19 -20.75 -9.08
CA LEU A 61 0.12 -21.72 -8.05
C LEU A 61 0.37 -20.97 -6.76
N THR A 62 -0.46 -21.22 -5.76
CA THR A 62 -0.38 -20.57 -4.46
C THR A 62 0.00 -21.59 -3.38
N GLY A 63 0.83 -21.18 -2.44
CA GLY A 63 1.24 -21.97 -1.29
C GLY A 63 1.57 -21.04 -0.12
N ARG A 64 1.93 -21.61 1.04
CA ARG A 64 2.24 -20.81 2.23
C ARG A 64 3.48 -19.92 2.11
N THR A 65 4.38 -20.26 1.18
CA THR A 65 5.67 -19.58 0.95
C THR A 65 5.99 -19.52 -0.54
N THR A 66 4.99 -19.69 -1.39
CA THR A 66 5.20 -19.76 -2.83
C THR A 66 4.02 -19.14 -3.57
N PHE A 67 4.32 -18.17 -4.39
CA PHE A 67 3.41 -17.66 -5.40
C PHE A 67 4.08 -17.74 -6.77
N MET A 68 3.47 -18.47 -7.70
CA MET A 68 3.89 -18.53 -9.09
C MET A 68 2.69 -18.22 -9.98
N ARG A 69 2.89 -17.40 -10.98
CA ARG A 69 1.88 -17.03 -11.96
C ARG A 69 2.28 -17.45 -13.36
N LYS A 70 1.29 -17.78 -14.17
CA LYS A 70 1.46 -17.87 -15.61
C LYS A 70 0.93 -16.58 -16.26
N THR A 71 1.67 -16.06 -17.21
CA THR A 71 1.31 -14.86 -17.97
C THR A 71 0.50 -15.16 -19.23
N ASN A 72 0.37 -16.44 -19.59
CA ASN A 72 -0.37 -16.88 -20.76
C ASN A 72 -1.86 -16.48 -20.66
N GLY A 73 -2.42 -15.99 -21.75
CA GLY A 73 -3.81 -15.59 -21.82
C GLY A 73 -4.12 -14.18 -21.31
N LEU A 74 -3.10 -13.40 -20.95
CA LEU A 74 -3.25 -12.01 -20.53
C LEU A 74 -3.05 -10.99 -21.66
N GLU A 75 -2.75 -11.44 -22.88
CA GLU A 75 -2.45 -10.58 -24.03
C GLU A 75 -3.59 -9.60 -24.30
N LYS A 76 -4.84 -10.10 -24.32
CA LYS A 76 -6.04 -9.26 -24.53
C LYS A 76 -6.26 -8.26 -23.40
N VAL A 77 -5.93 -8.65 -22.15
CA VAL A 77 -6.03 -7.76 -20.97
C VAL A 77 -5.04 -6.62 -21.12
N TRP A 78 -3.81 -6.92 -21.47
CA TRP A 78 -2.78 -5.90 -21.66
C TRP A 78 -3.04 -5.02 -22.88
N GLU A 79 -3.61 -5.56 -23.94
CA GLU A 79 -4.05 -4.77 -25.10
C GLU A 79 -5.13 -3.74 -24.70
N GLN A 80 -6.15 -4.16 -23.95
CA GLN A 80 -7.19 -3.25 -23.44
C GLN A 80 -6.61 -2.19 -22.52
N LEU A 81 -5.73 -2.57 -21.58
CA LEU A 81 -5.07 -1.63 -20.67
C LEU A 81 -4.21 -0.62 -21.42
N SER A 82 -3.52 -1.06 -22.47
CA SER A 82 -2.72 -0.19 -23.34
C SER A 82 -3.57 0.85 -24.05
N GLN A 83 -4.78 0.48 -24.53
CA GLN A 83 -5.73 1.42 -25.11
C GLN A 83 -6.22 2.47 -24.11
N GLU A 84 -6.26 2.15 -22.82
CA GLU A 84 -6.54 3.09 -21.73
C GLU A 84 -5.31 3.92 -21.31
N GLY A 85 -4.16 3.73 -21.96
CA GLY A 85 -2.88 4.38 -21.61
C GLY A 85 -2.23 3.81 -20.34
N LEU A 86 -2.65 2.62 -19.93
CA LEU A 86 -2.05 1.90 -18.80
C LEU A 86 -1.03 0.89 -19.31
N ARG A 87 0.01 0.69 -18.51
CA ARG A 87 1.08 -0.28 -18.77
C ARG A 87 1.42 -1.05 -17.50
N TYR A 88 2.15 -2.11 -17.66
CA TYR A 88 2.75 -2.81 -16.53
C TYR A 88 3.71 -1.88 -15.76
N VAL A 89 3.59 -1.85 -14.44
CA VAL A 89 4.43 -1.03 -13.56
C VAL A 89 5.07 -1.82 -12.42
N GLY A 90 4.73 -3.08 -12.26
CA GLY A 90 5.30 -3.93 -11.23
C GLY A 90 4.38 -5.08 -10.80
N GLU A 91 4.70 -5.63 -9.65
CA GLU A 91 4.08 -6.81 -9.07
C GLU A 91 3.59 -6.54 -7.65
N TRP A 92 2.66 -7.37 -7.20
CA TRP A 92 2.33 -7.46 -5.78
C TRP A 92 2.19 -8.92 -5.35
N HIS A 93 2.49 -9.21 -4.09
CA HIS A 93 2.12 -10.47 -3.46
C HIS A 93 1.92 -10.31 -1.96
N SER A 94 1.29 -11.31 -1.35
CA SER A 94 1.02 -11.34 0.08
C SER A 94 1.91 -12.34 0.81
N HIS A 95 2.31 -11.98 2.03
CA HIS A 95 3.00 -12.89 2.96
C HIS A 95 2.06 -13.23 4.13
N PRO A 96 1.66 -14.50 4.31
CA PRO A 96 0.73 -14.92 5.35
C PRO A 96 1.30 -14.91 6.77
N ASN A 97 2.60 -14.67 6.91
CA ASN A 97 3.27 -14.48 8.21
C ASN A 97 3.20 -13.03 8.74
N GLY A 98 2.61 -12.12 7.96
CA GLY A 98 2.51 -10.69 8.28
C GLY A 98 3.75 -9.85 8.02
N SER A 99 4.86 -10.44 7.56
CA SER A 99 6.07 -9.72 7.16
C SER A 99 5.85 -9.00 5.84
N THR A 100 6.46 -7.84 5.66
CA THR A 100 6.57 -7.17 4.37
C THR A 100 8.01 -7.08 3.87
N GLN A 101 8.93 -7.77 4.53
CA GLN A 101 10.30 -7.89 4.06
C GLN A 101 10.36 -8.82 2.85
N TYR A 102 11.07 -8.39 1.81
CA TYR A 102 11.30 -9.22 0.64
C TYR A 102 12.27 -10.37 0.93
N SER A 103 12.12 -11.45 0.21
CA SER A 103 12.99 -12.63 0.23
C SER A 103 14.02 -12.60 -0.89
N GLY A 104 14.95 -13.55 -0.88
CA GLY A 104 15.87 -13.74 -2.00
C GLY A 104 15.18 -14.15 -3.30
N SER A 105 14.07 -14.89 -3.22
CA SER A 105 13.24 -15.23 -4.37
C SER A 105 12.52 -14.02 -4.96
N ASP A 106 12.07 -13.10 -4.12
CA ASP A 106 11.44 -11.86 -4.60
C ASP A 106 12.43 -10.99 -5.36
N LEU A 107 13.65 -10.87 -4.83
CA LEU A 107 14.70 -10.14 -5.52
C LEU A 107 15.05 -10.81 -6.86
N ALA A 108 15.19 -12.13 -6.91
CA ALA A 108 15.47 -12.87 -8.14
C ALA A 108 14.36 -12.66 -9.18
N ALA A 109 13.09 -12.73 -8.76
CA ALA A 109 11.95 -12.47 -9.65
C ALA A 109 11.98 -11.05 -10.23
N MET A 110 12.34 -10.04 -9.44
CA MET A 110 12.43 -8.65 -9.93
C MET A 110 13.61 -8.45 -10.90
N ILE A 111 14.72 -9.18 -10.73
CA ILE A 111 15.83 -9.21 -11.68
C ILE A 111 15.39 -9.76 -13.04
N ASP A 112 14.61 -10.83 -13.03
CA ASP A 112 14.12 -11.46 -14.26
C ASP A 112 13.08 -10.55 -14.95
N ILE A 113 12.19 -9.92 -14.19
CA ILE A 113 11.21 -8.94 -14.70
C ILE A 113 11.90 -7.77 -15.41
N GLU A 114 12.94 -7.19 -14.81
CA GLU A 114 13.68 -6.08 -15.46
C GLU A 114 14.24 -6.48 -16.82
N LYS A 115 14.78 -7.70 -16.92
CA LYS A 115 15.34 -8.21 -18.18
C LYS A 115 14.28 -8.48 -19.24
N GLU A 116 13.12 -9.04 -18.83
CA GLU A 116 12.06 -9.45 -19.76
C GLU A 116 11.18 -8.30 -20.25
N VAL A 117 10.86 -7.37 -19.37
CA VAL A 117 9.82 -6.35 -19.64
C VAL A 117 10.42 -5.00 -20.05
N ALA A 118 11.74 -4.82 -19.95
CA ALA A 118 12.44 -3.56 -20.25
C ALA A 118 11.80 -2.34 -19.55
N ILE A 119 11.44 -2.49 -18.28
CA ILE A 119 10.83 -1.45 -17.46
C ILE A 119 11.87 -0.85 -16.53
N GLU A 120 11.91 0.48 -16.46
CA GLU A 120 12.76 1.18 -15.51
C GLU A 120 12.10 1.19 -14.12
N ASN A 121 12.87 0.82 -13.08
CA ASN A 121 12.44 0.90 -11.69
C ASN A 121 11.10 0.16 -11.40
N PRO A 122 10.97 -1.14 -11.75
CA PRO A 122 9.74 -1.87 -11.48
C PRO A 122 9.42 -1.91 -9.98
N ILE A 123 8.13 -1.83 -9.67
CA ILE A 123 7.63 -1.80 -8.31
C ILE A 123 7.34 -3.21 -7.83
N LEU A 124 7.74 -3.51 -6.60
CA LEU A 124 7.28 -4.67 -5.85
C LEU A 124 6.48 -4.19 -4.64
N MET A 125 5.22 -4.61 -4.54
CA MET A 125 4.36 -4.36 -3.39
C MET A 125 4.18 -5.64 -2.59
N ILE A 126 4.60 -5.64 -1.32
CA ILE A 126 4.42 -6.77 -0.41
C ILE A 126 3.37 -6.43 0.64
N VAL A 127 2.38 -7.31 0.77
CA VAL A 127 1.25 -7.18 1.68
C VAL A 127 1.38 -8.23 2.78
N GLY A 128 1.60 -7.81 4.02
CA GLY A 128 1.59 -8.68 5.18
C GLY A 128 0.16 -9.00 5.60
N VAL A 129 -0.17 -10.30 5.69
CA VAL A 129 -1.48 -10.78 6.18
C VAL A 129 -1.27 -11.62 7.42
N ARG A 130 -2.05 -11.36 8.47
CA ARG A 130 -2.02 -12.14 9.72
C ARG A 130 -3.44 -12.39 10.20
N GLY A 131 -3.77 -13.66 10.43
CA GLY A 131 -5.12 -14.03 10.89
C GLY A 131 -6.23 -13.55 9.94
N CYS A 132 -6.08 -13.77 8.63
CA CYS A 132 -7.00 -13.33 7.58
C CYS A 132 -7.19 -11.80 7.48
N ARG A 133 -6.30 -11.00 8.05
CA ARG A 133 -6.37 -9.53 7.98
C ARG A 133 -5.05 -8.95 7.53
N LEU A 134 -5.12 -7.94 6.68
CA LEU A 134 -3.98 -7.13 6.28
C LEU A 134 -3.39 -6.46 7.54
N SER A 135 -2.12 -6.69 7.79
CA SER A 135 -1.38 -6.16 8.95
C SER A 135 -0.35 -5.10 8.57
N ALA A 136 0.22 -5.19 7.38
CA ALA A 136 1.27 -4.29 6.92
C ALA A 136 1.30 -4.20 5.38
N LEU A 137 1.96 -3.18 4.87
CA LEU A 137 2.16 -2.93 3.45
C LEU A 137 3.48 -2.21 3.23
N THR A 138 4.29 -2.71 2.30
CA THR A 138 5.53 -2.05 1.88
C THR A 138 5.65 -2.07 0.36
N PHE A 139 6.10 -0.96 -0.20
CA PHE A 139 6.51 -0.84 -1.59
C PHE A 139 8.02 -0.81 -1.70
N TYR A 140 8.54 -1.48 -2.71
CA TYR A 140 9.94 -1.48 -3.09
C TYR A 140 10.09 -1.03 -4.53
N CYS A 141 11.19 -0.34 -4.81
CA CYS A 141 11.69 -0.05 -6.14
C CYS A 141 12.86 -0.99 -6.42
N TYR A 142 12.80 -1.77 -7.49
CA TYR A 142 13.97 -2.50 -7.94
C TYR A 142 14.86 -1.58 -8.78
N LYS A 143 16.10 -1.43 -8.34
CA LYS A 143 17.11 -0.60 -9.00
C LYS A 143 18.52 -1.09 -8.67
N ASN A 144 19.37 -1.26 -9.69
CA ASN A 144 20.77 -1.63 -9.52
C ASN A 144 20.97 -2.90 -8.65
N ASN A 145 20.23 -3.97 -8.95
CA ASN A 145 20.24 -5.25 -8.20
C ASN A 145 19.84 -5.12 -6.71
N ARG A 146 19.05 -4.11 -6.36
CA ARG A 146 18.56 -3.89 -5.00
C ARG A 146 17.07 -3.55 -5.00
N LEU A 147 16.42 -3.89 -3.91
CA LEU A 147 15.06 -3.45 -3.60
C LEU A 147 15.14 -2.32 -2.55
N LEU A 148 14.83 -1.11 -2.99
CA LEU A 148 14.84 0.11 -2.20
C LEU A 148 13.43 0.38 -1.68
N GLU A 149 13.28 0.56 -0.37
CA GLU A 149 11.98 0.71 0.27
C GLU A 149 11.44 2.13 0.16
N TYR A 150 10.20 2.25 -0.35
CA TYR A 150 9.43 3.49 -0.28
C TYR A 150 8.89 3.73 1.12
N LYS A 151 8.87 4.97 1.55
CA LYS A 151 8.24 5.39 2.80
C LYS A 151 6.85 5.99 2.55
N LYS A 152 5.89 5.66 3.41
CA LYS A 152 4.55 6.25 3.31
C LYS A 152 4.63 7.74 3.59
N MET A 153 4.03 8.55 2.72
CA MET A 153 3.86 9.98 2.98
C MET A 153 2.73 10.17 3.99
N ILE A 154 2.99 10.95 5.01
CA ILE A 154 1.98 11.37 5.99
C ILE A 154 1.29 12.61 5.42
N ASP A 155 -0.01 12.52 5.19
CA ASP A 155 -0.82 13.71 4.90
C ASP A 155 -1.10 14.43 6.22
N LEU A 156 -0.44 15.56 6.42
CA LEU A 156 -0.60 16.36 7.63
C LEU A 156 -2.06 16.84 7.82
N ARG A 157 -2.81 17.04 6.74
CA ARG A 157 -4.24 17.40 6.85
C ARG A 157 -5.07 16.25 7.41
N GLU A 158 -4.85 15.02 6.92
CA GLU A 158 -5.50 13.82 7.46
C GLU A 158 -5.13 13.62 8.92
N LEU A 159 -3.85 13.80 9.27
CA LEU A 159 -3.39 13.73 10.65
C LEU A 159 -4.07 14.76 11.54
N PHE A 160 -4.05 16.04 11.17
CA PHE A 160 -4.70 17.10 11.94
C PHE A 160 -6.22 16.94 12.04
N ASN A 161 -6.88 16.53 10.96
CA ASN A 161 -8.32 16.24 11.00
C ASN A 161 -8.64 15.06 11.94
N GLY A 162 -7.82 14.02 11.94
CA GLY A 162 -7.94 12.90 12.87
C GLY A 162 -7.80 13.34 14.32
N LEU A 163 -6.76 14.11 14.63
CA LEU A 163 -6.53 14.67 15.96
C LEU A 163 -7.68 15.60 16.41
N GLN A 164 -8.15 16.48 15.53
CA GLN A 164 -9.29 17.35 15.80
C GLN A 164 -10.56 16.55 16.11
N THR A 165 -10.82 15.48 15.35
CA THR A 165 -11.99 14.62 15.58
C THR A 165 -11.91 13.92 16.92
N GLN A 166 -10.75 13.38 17.31
CA GLN A 166 -10.54 12.76 18.61
C GLN A 166 -10.74 13.74 19.76
N MET A 167 -10.20 14.96 19.61
CA MET A 167 -10.34 16.01 20.61
C MET A 167 -11.79 16.45 20.78
N LEU A 168 -12.53 16.67 19.68
CA LEU A 168 -13.95 17.00 19.74
C LEU A 168 -14.78 15.89 20.37
N ALA A 169 -14.49 14.62 20.07
CA ALA A 169 -15.14 13.48 20.71
C ALA A 169 -14.90 13.48 22.23
N SER A 170 -13.66 13.72 22.66
CA SER A 170 -13.29 13.83 24.09
C SER A 170 -14.05 14.96 24.79
N PHE A 171 -14.12 16.14 24.20
CA PHE A 171 -14.89 17.27 24.77
C PHE A 171 -16.38 16.99 24.85
N ASN A 172 -16.96 16.30 23.87
CA ASN A 172 -18.38 15.94 23.90
C ASN A 172 -18.69 14.95 25.04
N VAL A 173 -17.80 13.98 25.31
CA VAL A 173 -17.94 13.09 26.44
C VAL A 173 -17.97 13.88 27.77
N ASP A 174 -17.01 14.80 27.95
CA ASP A 174 -16.95 15.61 29.18
C ASP A 174 -18.20 16.46 29.36
N ARG A 175 -18.75 17.03 28.27
CA ARG A 175 -20.01 17.85 28.33
C ARG A 175 -21.23 17.04 28.74
N VAL A 176 -21.27 15.74 28.43
CA VAL A 176 -22.39 14.85 28.78
C VAL A 176 -22.32 14.38 30.23
N PHE A 177 -21.13 14.10 30.73
CA PHE A 177 -20.94 13.46 32.04
C PHE A 177 -20.66 14.43 33.19
N ILE A 178 -20.30 15.70 32.90
CA ILE A 178 -20.04 16.69 33.94
C ILE A 178 -21.26 17.64 34.10
N GLU A 179 -21.93 17.56 35.23
CA GLU A 179 -23.15 18.35 35.50
C GLU A 179 -22.86 19.79 35.87
N HIS A 180 -21.76 20.06 36.56
CA HIS A 180 -21.43 21.37 37.09
C HIS A 180 -20.66 22.24 36.08
N PRO A 181 -21.09 23.54 35.81
CA PRO A 181 -20.44 24.38 34.81
C PRO A 181 -18.94 24.65 35.05
N GLY A 182 -18.54 24.87 36.30
CA GLY A 182 -17.12 25.04 36.65
C GLY A 182 -16.25 23.83 36.33
N SER A 183 -16.75 22.66 36.71
CA SER A 183 -16.02 21.39 36.44
C SER A 183 -15.91 21.08 34.95
N LYS A 184 -16.87 21.57 34.13
CA LYS A 184 -16.76 21.46 32.65
C LYS A 184 -15.60 22.30 32.09
N GLY A 185 -15.40 23.50 32.64
CA GLY A 185 -14.30 24.38 32.25
C GLY A 185 -12.93 23.74 32.57
N ASP A 186 -12.78 23.27 33.79
CA ASP A 186 -11.54 22.65 34.30
C ASP A 186 -11.21 21.37 33.52
N ALA A 187 -12.22 20.51 33.26
CA ALA A 187 -12.02 19.29 32.48
C ALA A 187 -11.59 19.59 31.02
N THR A 188 -12.16 20.62 30.42
CA THR A 188 -11.79 21.04 29.07
C THR A 188 -10.35 21.58 29.03
N GLU A 189 -9.95 22.39 30.01
CA GLU A 189 -8.59 22.92 30.12
C GLU A 189 -7.57 21.80 30.32
N GLN A 190 -7.86 20.85 31.20
CA GLN A 190 -6.97 19.69 31.42
C GLN A 190 -6.80 18.84 30.15
N ARG A 191 -7.86 18.63 29.37
CA ARG A 191 -7.79 17.91 28.10
C ARG A 191 -6.91 18.62 27.07
N TRP A 192 -6.95 19.96 27.03
CA TRP A 192 -6.05 20.73 26.19
C TRP A 192 -4.59 20.56 26.60
N ILE A 193 -4.32 20.62 27.90
CA ILE A 193 -2.97 20.43 28.45
C ILE A 193 -2.43 19.05 28.11
N ASP A 194 -3.25 18.00 28.30
CA ASP A 194 -2.87 16.61 27.99
C ASP A 194 -2.62 16.39 26.50
N PHE A 195 -3.45 16.99 25.65
CA PHE A 195 -3.29 16.92 24.18
C PHE A 195 -2.00 17.59 23.70
N LEU A 196 -1.63 18.73 24.29
CA LEU A 196 -0.41 19.47 23.90
C LEU A 196 0.89 18.82 24.41
N ARG A 197 0.79 17.83 25.30
CA ARG A 197 1.95 17.08 25.84
C ARG A 197 2.22 15.76 25.13
N THR A 198 1.32 15.32 24.24
CA THR A 198 1.49 14.09 23.41
C THR A 198 2.15 14.41 22.08
#